data_08502072496bfea681d132fdf53c09d5
#
_entry.id   08502072496bfea681d132fdf53c09d5
#
_cell.length_a   1.000
_cell.length_b   1.000
_cell.length_c   1.000
_cell.angle_alpha   90.00
_cell.angle_beta   90.00
_cell.angle_gamma   90.00
#
_symmetry.space_group_name_H-M   'P 1'
#
loop_
_entity.id
_entity.type
_entity.pdbx_description
1 polymer ?
#
loop_
_entity_poly.entity_id
_entity_poly.type
_entity_poly.pdbx_seq_one_letter_code
_entity_poly.pdbx_strand_id
1 'polypeptide(L)'
;MNERQADVLTYLKNSRRFPLLNAQNLIYKCLFYAKKYVIVRLKSDLRKRGRNMKNSRAAIQNRQNEIIKLLQKSGKMPVELIAEQLNVTPTTIRRDLIQLEAAGTVRRGFGNAEYVHPDNMREIEPTNIQDDKELIRRRIAKRTAEMIEDGDVIFINSSGTASLVLEYISDKNITILTNNARIIQRYYSQNNHIILVGGEIYGKKQSLIGQFALDTIRRVTATKCILGVSGISATGGLTSVILPETQINLLMIQQCQGAVVVVADGSKVGVTQNFYSGNIQDVSYLVTDYSADKASLQSIKQAGVEIIST
;
A
#
# COMPACT_ATOMS: atom_id res chain seq x y z
N MET A 1 8.55 5.06 -54.97
CA MET A 1 7.57 5.83 -54.17
C MET A 1 6.91 4.82 -53.27
N ASN A 2 7.08 4.94 -51.94
CA ASN A 2 6.66 3.93 -50.97
C ASN A 2 5.16 4.11 -50.67
N GLU A 3 4.39 3.02 -50.44
CA GLU A 3 2.91 3.02 -50.23
C GLU A 3 2.44 4.12 -49.26
N ARG A 4 3.22 4.41 -48.22
CA ARG A 4 2.92 5.47 -47.26
C ARG A 4 3.00 6.90 -47.82
N GLN A 5 3.68 7.11 -48.96
CA GLN A 5 3.73 8.41 -49.63
C GLN A 5 2.49 8.62 -50.51
N ALA A 6 1.90 7.53 -51.02
CA ALA A 6 0.65 7.53 -51.77
C ALA A 6 -0.54 7.90 -50.87
N ASP A 7 -0.57 7.41 -49.61
CA ASP A 7 -1.65 7.68 -48.65
C ASP A 7 -1.68 9.17 -48.22
N VAL A 8 -0.53 9.80 -48.01
CA VAL A 8 -0.43 11.22 -47.64
C VAL A 8 -0.87 12.11 -48.81
N LEU A 9 -0.52 11.74 -50.05
CA LEU A 9 -0.93 12.47 -51.26
C LEU A 9 -2.44 12.35 -51.52
N THR A 10 -3.01 11.18 -51.26
CA THR A 10 -4.45 10.92 -51.37
C THR A 10 -5.25 11.69 -50.31
N TYR A 11 -4.76 11.76 -49.05
CA TYR A 11 -5.36 12.57 -47.98
C TYR A 11 -5.34 14.06 -48.30
N LEU A 12 -4.25 14.57 -48.87
CA LEU A 12 -4.10 15.99 -49.23
C LEU A 12 -4.97 16.39 -50.44
N LYS A 13 -5.18 15.46 -51.38
CA LYS A 13 -6.08 15.66 -52.53
C LYS A 13 -7.55 15.69 -52.16
N ASN A 14 -7.94 14.97 -51.15
CA ASN A 14 -9.36 14.86 -50.70
C ASN A 14 -9.76 15.88 -49.64
N SER A 15 -8.82 16.69 -49.12
CA SER A 15 -9.13 17.71 -48.12
C SER A 15 -9.69 18.97 -48.81
N ARG A 16 -10.98 19.28 -48.65
CA ARG A 16 -11.70 20.46 -49.15
C ARG A 16 -11.15 21.79 -48.61
N ARG A 17 -10.01 21.82 -47.91
CA ARG A 17 -9.43 23.01 -47.27
C ARG A 17 -8.41 23.79 -48.10
N PHE A 18 -8.09 23.35 -49.33
CA PHE A 18 -7.07 24.02 -50.16
C PHE A 18 -7.49 24.08 -51.64
N PRO A 19 -8.41 24.97 -52.04
CA PRO A 19 -8.64 25.29 -53.46
C PRO A 19 -7.53 26.22 -53.91
N LEU A 20 -6.87 25.88 -55.07
CA LEU A 20 -5.98 26.73 -55.84
C LEU A 20 -4.54 26.96 -55.26
N LEU A 21 -3.76 25.89 -55.10
CA LEU A 21 -2.32 26.03 -54.96
C LEU A 21 -1.59 25.38 -56.15
N ASN A 22 -0.72 26.18 -56.80
CA ASN A 22 0.14 25.76 -57.89
C ASN A 22 1.05 24.59 -57.45
N ALA A 23 1.32 23.60 -58.30
CA ALA A 23 2.01 22.34 -57.96
C ALA A 23 3.35 22.56 -57.23
N GLN A 24 4.08 23.62 -57.56
CA GLN A 24 5.34 23.99 -56.89
C GLN A 24 5.15 24.41 -55.40
N ASN A 25 4.08 25.11 -55.07
CA ASN A 25 3.79 25.50 -53.69
C ASN A 25 3.31 24.32 -52.86
N LEU A 26 2.71 23.31 -53.44
CA LEU A 26 2.29 22.10 -52.76
C LEU A 26 3.51 21.25 -52.37
N ILE A 27 4.48 21.10 -53.27
CA ILE A 27 5.73 20.38 -53.01
C ILE A 27 6.55 21.07 -51.92
N TYR A 28 6.64 22.39 -51.93
CA TYR A 28 7.35 23.14 -50.85
C TYR A 28 6.69 22.97 -49.47
N LYS A 29 5.37 23.02 -49.41
CA LYS A 29 4.63 22.78 -48.16
C LYS A 29 4.77 21.31 -47.70
N CYS A 30 4.68 20.32 -48.60
CA CYS A 30 4.90 18.92 -48.27
C CYS A 30 6.30 18.65 -47.72
N LEU A 31 7.32 19.25 -48.32
CA LEU A 31 8.71 19.14 -47.85
C LEU A 31 8.91 19.84 -46.49
N PHE A 32 8.27 20.98 -46.25
CA PHE A 32 8.32 21.70 -44.98
C PHE A 32 7.65 20.91 -43.84
N TYR A 33 6.47 20.37 -44.08
CA TYR A 33 5.77 19.52 -43.10
C TYR A 33 6.47 18.18 -42.87
N ALA A 34 7.01 17.56 -43.90
CA ALA A 34 7.81 16.34 -43.79
C ALA A 34 9.09 16.60 -42.95
N LYS A 35 9.78 17.71 -43.19
CA LYS A 35 10.97 18.12 -42.41
C LYS A 35 10.62 18.39 -40.94
N LYS A 36 9.51 19.09 -40.67
CA LYS A 36 9.00 19.32 -39.31
C LYS A 36 8.60 18.02 -38.60
N TYR A 37 7.94 17.11 -39.30
CA TYR A 37 7.54 15.80 -38.76
C TYR A 37 8.76 14.93 -38.41
N VAL A 38 9.77 14.88 -39.29
CA VAL A 38 11.02 14.14 -39.06
C VAL A 38 11.78 14.71 -37.86
N ILE A 39 11.86 16.03 -37.71
CA ILE A 39 12.52 16.69 -36.55
C ILE A 39 11.79 16.39 -35.25
N VAL A 40 10.44 16.44 -35.22
CA VAL A 40 9.64 16.13 -34.05
C VAL A 40 9.82 14.65 -33.66
N ARG A 41 9.84 13.76 -34.63
CA ARG A 41 10.02 12.30 -34.41
C ARG A 41 11.43 11.98 -33.91
N LEU A 42 12.47 12.57 -34.51
CA LEU A 42 13.85 12.43 -34.03
C LEU A 42 14.02 12.96 -32.59
N LYS A 43 13.42 14.11 -32.25
CA LYS A 43 13.43 14.62 -30.86
C LYS A 43 12.70 13.72 -29.90
N SER A 44 11.59 13.09 -30.32
CA SER A 44 10.85 12.14 -29.48
C SER A 44 11.63 10.84 -29.26
N ASP A 45 12.30 10.34 -30.30
CA ASP A 45 13.08 9.09 -30.24
C ASP A 45 14.39 9.28 -29.44
N LEU A 46 15.03 10.45 -29.55
CA LEU A 46 16.16 10.83 -28.70
C LEU A 46 15.75 10.98 -27.23
N ARG A 47 14.57 11.54 -26.93
CA ARG A 47 14.01 11.59 -25.57
C ARG A 47 13.66 10.21 -25.02
N LYS A 48 13.12 9.29 -25.85
CA LYS A 48 12.84 7.90 -25.46
C LYS A 48 14.13 7.11 -25.20
N ARG A 49 15.16 7.25 -26.04
CA ARG A 49 16.48 6.60 -25.84
C ARG A 49 17.17 7.14 -24.58
N GLY A 50 17.14 8.44 -24.31
CA GLY A 50 17.69 9.02 -23.10
C GLY A 50 16.95 8.58 -21.82
N ARG A 51 15.61 8.39 -21.88
CA ARG A 51 14.84 7.81 -20.76
C ARG A 51 15.14 6.34 -20.51
N ASN A 52 15.31 5.53 -21.57
CA ASN A 52 15.63 4.10 -21.42
C ASN A 52 17.04 3.88 -20.85
N MET A 53 18.02 4.72 -21.17
CA MET A 53 19.35 4.63 -20.58
C MET A 53 19.39 5.04 -19.11
N LYS A 54 18.64 6.08 -18.70
CA LYS A 54 18.54 6.50 -17.28
C LYS A 54 17.76 5.54 -16.39
N ASN A 55 16.91 4.71 -16.95
CA ASN A 55 16.06 3.74 -16.25
C ASN A 55 16.48 2.27 -16.47
N SER A 56 17.67 2.01 -17.04
CA SER A 56 18.19 0.64 -17.09
C SER A 56 18.44 0.11 -15.67
N ARG A 57 18.28 -1.20 -15.45
CA ARG A 57 18.58 -1.83 -14.14
C ARG A 57 19.97 -1.43 -13.63
N ALA A 58 20.97 -1.41 -14.49
CA ALA A 58 22.32 -0.99 -14.14
C ALA A 58 22.40 0.48 -13.70
N ALA A 59 21.68 1.39 -14.38
CA ALA A 59 21.66 2.80 -14.00
C ALA A 59 20.96 3.05 -12.66
N ILE A 60 19.89 2.29 -12.36
CA ILE A 60 19.20 2.33 -11.07
C ILE A 60 20.15 1.84 -9.98
N GLN A 61 20.80 0.69 -10.16
CA GLN A 61 21.70 0.11 -9.18
C GLN A 61 22.89 1.03 -8.91
N ASN A 62 23.51 1.62 -9.93
CA ASN A 62 24.60 2.58 -9.75
C ASN A 62 24.16 3.81 -8.97
N ARG A 63 22.97 4.36 -9.25
CA ARG A 63 22.42 5.49 -8.53
C ARG A 63 22.12 5.16 -7.07
N GLN A 64 21.57 3.98 -6.79
CA GLN A 64 21.35 3.49 -5.44
C GLN A 64 22.65 3.35 -4.65
N ASN A 65 23.71 2.85 -5.27
CA ASN A 65 25.03 2.78 -4.65
C ASN A 65 25.61 4.18 -4.32
N GLU A 66 25.39 5.16 -5.21
CA GLU A 66 25.80 6.55 -4.95
C GLU A 66 25.00 7.18 -3.80
N ILE A 67 23.68 6.92 -3.72
CA ILE A 67 22.85 7.35 -2.58
C ILE A 67 23.41 6.79 -1.26
N ILE A 68 23.73 5.49 -1.24
CA ILE A 68 24.31 4.84 -0.05
C ILE A 68 25.62 5.52 0.35
N LYS A 69 26.54 5.76 -0.59
CA LYS A 69 27.82 6.42 -0.30
C LYS A 69 27.64 7.83 0.26
N LEU A 70 26.72 8.61 -0.30
CA LEU A 70 26.40 9.95 0.20
C LEU A 70 25.88 9.89 1.64
N LEU A 71 24.97 8.98 1.92
CA LEU A 71 24.39 8.82 3.26
C LEU A 71 25.38 8.23 4.26
N GLN A 72 26.29 7.33 3.84
CA GLN A 72 27.39 6.84 4.68
C GLN A 72 28.33 7.96 5.14
N LYS A 73 28.59 8.95 4.27
CA LYS A 73 29.45 10.08 4.58
C LYS A 73 28.78 11.14 5.44
N SER A 74 27.48 11.38 5.25
CA SER A 74 26.74 12.49 5.86
C SER A 74 25.82 12.07 6.98
N GLY A 75 25.64 10.75 7.22
CA GLY A 75 24.69 10.18 8.17
C GLY A 75 23.25 10.37 7.72
N LYS A 76 22.78 11.60 7.68
CA LYS A 76 21.40 12.00 7.31
C LYS A 76 21.42 13.15 6.31
N MET A 77 20.54 13.09 5.28
CA MET A 77 20.50 14.10 4.22
C MET A 77 19.08 14.33 3.69
N PRO A 78 18.69 15.60 3.36
CA PRO A 78 17.43 15.90 2.67
C PRO A 78 17.35 15.27 1.28
N VAL A 79 16.16 14.78 0.91
CA VAL A 79 15.90 14.16 -0.41
C VAL A 79 16.20 15.11 -1.54
N GLU A 80 15.90 16.40 -1.37
CA GLU A 80 16.15 17.47 -2.33
C GLU A 80 17.65 17.65 -2.59
N LEU A 81 18.47 17.60 -1.55
CA LEU A 81 19.92 17.73 -1.64
C LEU A 81 20.57 16.51 -2.32
N ILE A 82 20.07 15.30 -2.02
CA ILE A 82 20.50 14.06 -2.71
C ILE A 82 20.17 14.16 -4.21
N ALA A 83 18.99 14.66 -4.54
CA ALA A 83 18.53 14.83 -5.91
C ALA A 83 19.39 15.81 -6.70
N GLU A 84 19.78 16.92 -6.07
CA GLU A 84 20.67 17.93 -6.63
C GLU A 84 22.07 17.35 -6.89
N GLN A 85 22.68 16.68 -5.91
CA GLN A 85 24.02 16.11 -6.05
C GLN A 85 24.11 15.00 -7.11
N LEU A 86 23.04 14.22 -7.29
CA LEU A 86 22.99 13.17 -8.30
C LEU A 86 22.37 13.63 -9.65
N ASN A 87 22.05 14.90 -9.77
CA ASN A 87 21.45 15.51 -10.96
C ASN A 87 20.23 14.74 -11.49
N VAL A 88 19.31 14.40 -10.57
CA VAL A 88 18.03 13.72 -10.84
C VAL A 88 16.89 14.42 -10.10
N THR A 89 15.65 14.06 -10.42
CA THR A 89 14.49 14.66 -9.73
C THR A 89 14.30 14.07 -8.34
N PRO A 90 13.76 14.84 -7.35
CA PRO A 90 13.40 14.31 -6.03
C PRO A 90 12.47 13.10 -6.09
N THR A 91 11.58 13.05 -7.07
CA THR A 91 10.69 11.90 -7.31
C THR A 91 11.47 10.62 -7.65
N THR A 92 12.58 10.75 -8.41
CA THR A 92 13.46 9.62 -8.73
C THR A 92 14.15 9.11 -7.47
N ILE A 93 14.71 10.03 -6.67
CA ILE A 93 15.34 9.68 -5.38
C ILE A 93 14.35 9.02 -4.43
N ARG A 94 13.11 9.54 -4.31
CA ARG A 94 12.09 8.91 -3.45
C ARG A 94 11.78 7.47 -3.85
N ARG A 95 11.79 7.14 -5.16
CA ARG A 95 11.63 5.76 -5.65
C ARG A 95 12.80 4.87 -5.29
N ASP A 96 14.00 5.36 -5.46
CA ASP A 96 15.22 4.61 -5.12
C ASP A 96 15.31 4.37 -3.62
N LEU A 97 15.00 5.37 -2.80
CA LEU A 97 14.97 5.26 -1.34
C LEU A 97 13.92 4.25 -0.85
N ILE A 98 12.76 4.10 -1.52
CA ILE A 98 11.77 3.06 -1.21
C ILE A 98 12.39 1.66 -1.35
N GLN A 99 13.17 1.44 -2.41
CA GLN A 99 13.81 0.14 -2.64
C GLN A 99 14.95 -0.13 -1.66
N LEU A 100 15.75 0.91 -1.33
CA LEU A 100 16.83 0.81 -0.36
C LEU A 100 16.33 0.64 1.08
N GLU A 101 15.19 1.23 1.41
CA GLU A 101 14.52 1.03 2.71
C GLU A 101 13.94 -0.38 2.83
N ALA A 102 13.33 -0.92 1.76
CA ALA A 102 12.88 -2.30 1.70
C ALA A 102 14.05 -3.31 1.83
N ALA A 103 15.25 -2.91 1.38
CA ALA A 103 16.49 -3.68 1.54
C ALA A 103 17.16 -3.46 2.91
N GLY A 104 16.60 -2.63 3.81
CA GLY A 104 17.13 -2.34 5.14
C GLY A 104 18.40 -1.47 5.15
N THR A 105 18.80 -0.90 4.00
CA THR A 105 20.07 -0.16 3.86
C THR A 105 19.96 1.31 4.26
N VAL A 106 18.77 1.89 4.13
CA VAL A 106 18.49 3.27 4.50
C VAL A 106 17.16 3.37 5.23
N ARG A 107 17.01 4.41 6.05
CA ARG A 107 15.75 4.81 6.70
C ARG A 107 15.28 6.14 6.10
N ARG A 108 13.98 6.27 5.85
CA ARG A 108 13.38 7.53 5.38
C ARG A 108 12.64 8.22 6.53
N GLY A 109 12.92 9.51 6.68
CA GLY A 109 12.17 10.41 7.55
C GLY A 109 11.36 11.44 6.74
N PHE A 110 10.77 12.41 7.41
CA PHE A 110 10.01 13.49 6.77
C PHE A 110 10.96 14.35 5.90
N GLY A 111 11.01 14.07 4.58
CA GLY A 111 11.88 14.78 3.63
C GLY A 111 13.39 14.44 3.69
N ASN A 112 13.82 13.51 4.55
CA ASN A 112 15.22 13.12 4.73
C ASN A 112 15.41 11.62 4.50
N ALA A 113 16.66 11.21 4.22
CA ALA A 113 17.11 9.82 4.25
C ALA A 113 18.35 9.69 5.14
N GLU A 114 18.51 8.52 5.78
CA GLU A 114 19.58 8.21 6.70
C GLU A 114 20.15 6.82 6.41
N TYR A 115 21.46 6.65 6.52
CA TYR A 115 22.12 5.35 6.34
C TYR A 115 21.94 4.48 7.59
N VAL A 116 21.58 3.21 7.41
CA VAL A 116 21.51 2.22 8.48
C VAL A 116 22.83 1.45 8.52
N HIS A 117 23.65 1.70 9.53
CA HIS A 117 24.90 0.95 9.74
C HIS A 117 24.60 -0.50 10.12
N PRO A 118 25.28 -1.51 9.53
CA PRO A 118 25.10 -2.91 9.91
C PRO A 118 25.36 -3.20 11.40
N ASP A 119 26.26 -2.45 12.02
CA ASP A 119 26.60 -2.59 13.45
C ASP A 119 25.54 -2.01 14.39
N ASN A 120 24.64 -1.17 13.89
CA ASN A 120 23.53 -0.58 14.65
C ASN A 120 22.26 -1.47 14.64
N MET A 121 22.33 -2.69 14.16
CA MET A 121 21.23 -3.67 14.32
C MET A 121 21.08 -4.21 15.75
N ARG A 122 22.02 -3.86 16.65
CA ARG A 122 21.93 -4.14 18.09
C ARG A 122 21.80 -2.81 18.81
N GLU A 123 20.65 -2.54 19.41
CA GLU A 123 20.35 -1.37 20.23
C GLU A 123 20.17 -0.04 19.46
N ILE A 124 19.02 0.15 18.84
CA ILE A 124 18.52 1.48 18.55
C ILE A 124 17.26 1.66 19.41
N GLU A 125 17.38 2.49 20.44
CA GLU A 125 16.20 3.06 21.09
C GLU A 125 15.35 3.77 20.01
N PRO A 126 14.05 3.51 19.93
CA PRO A 126 13.19 4.12 18.93
C PRO A 126 13.00 5.60 19.25
N THR A 127 13.66 6.48 18.51
CA THR A 127 13.55 7.94 18.66
C THR A 127 12.51 8.58 17.75
N ASN A 128 11.64 7.77 17.11
CA ASN A 128 10.63 8.28 16.19
C ASN A 128 9.24 7.71 16.55
N ILE A 129 8.29 8.56 16.83
CA ILE A 129 6.87 8.21 17.17
C ILE A 129 6.25 7.24 16.14
N GLN A 130 6.75 7.21 14.91
CA GLN A 130 6.28 6.33 13.84
C GLN A 130 6.85 4.92 13.96
N ASP A 131 8.12 4.77 14.39
CA ASP A 131 8.79 3.49 14.62
C ASP A 131 8.19 2.81 15.87
N ASP A 132 7.87 3.58 16.91
CA ASP A 132 7.19 3.09 18.13
C ASP A 132 5.80 2.53 17.80
N LYS A 133 5.02 3.22 16.97
CA LYS A 133 3.69 2.75 16.55
C LYS A 133 3.75 1.45 15.72
N GLU A 134 4.74 1.32 14.87
CA GLU A 134 4.92 0.09 14.07
C GLU A 134 5.34 -1.07 14.99
N LEU A 135 6.24 -0.84 15.95
CA LEU A 135 6.65 -1.84 16.94
C LEU A 135 5.46 -2.30 17.81
N ILE A 136 4.63 -1.38 18.28
CA ILE A 136 3.39 -1.67 19.01
C ILE A 136 2.48 -2.58 18.16
N ARG A 137 2.23 -2.21 16.91
CA ARG A 137 1.37 -3.01 16.00
C ARG A 137 1.93 -4.41 15.78
N ARG A 138 3.25 -4.56 15.65
CA ARG A 138 3.91 -5.86 15.49
C ARG A 138 3.76 -6.73 16.73
N ARG A 139 3.86 -6.17 17.95
CA ARG A 139 3.61 -6.90 19.20
C ARG A 139 2.16 -7.39 19.26
N ILE A 140 1.19 -6.51 18.98
CA ILE A 140 -0.23 -6.86 18.91
C ILE A 140 -0.46 -7.99 17.89
N ALA A 141 0.09 -7.86 16.68
CA ALA A 141 -0.05 -8.83 15.62
C ALA A 141 0.56 -10.20 15.99
N LYS A 142 1.76 -10.21 16.59
CA LYS A 142 2.41 -11.44 17.05
C LYS A 142 1.58 -12.15 18.12
N ARG A 143 1.07 -11.39 19.11
CA ARG A 143 0.21 -11.96 20.16
C ARG A 143 -1.10 -12.52 19.60
N THR A 144 -1.68 -11.85 18.59
CA THR A 144 -2.88 -12.32 17.90
C THR A 144 -2.62 -13.60 17.10
N ALA A 145 -1.45 -13.72 16.47
CA ALA A 145 -1.07 -14.90 15.69
C ALA A 145 -1.00 -16.19 16.53
N GLU A 146 -0.69 -16.08 17.83
CA GLU A 146 -0.67 -17.21 18.77
C GLU A 146 -2.06 -17.81 19.00
N MET A 147 -3.13 -17.07 18.69
CA MET A 147 -4.53 -17.52 18.84
C MET A 147 -5.04 -18.30 17.60
N ILE A 148 -4.23 -18.37 16.53
CA ILE A 148 -4.61 -19.02 15.26
C ILE A 148 -4.03 -20.43 15.25
N GLU A 149 -4.82 -21.41 14.81
CA GLU A 149 -4.47 -22.82 14.77
C GLU A 149 -4.55 -23.39 13.35
N ASP A 150 -3.88 -24.51 13.10
CA ASP A 150 -4.00 -25.22 11.83
C ASP A 150 -5.45 -25.66 11.58
N GLY A 151 -5.88 -25.51 10.33
CA GLY A 151 -7.25 -25.78 9.92
C GLY A 151 -8.21 -24.62 10.08
N ASP A 152 -7.79 -23.50 10.68
CA ASP A 152 -8.64 -22.32 10.80
C ASP A 152 -9.05 -21.75 9.43
N VAL A 153 -10.27 -21.27 9.36
CA VAL A 153 -10.78 -20.38 8.30
C VAL A 153 -10.94 -19.01 8.94
N ILE A 154 -10.12 -18.05 8.54
CA ILE A 154 -10.06 -16.75 9.21
C ILE A 154 -10.45 -15.60 8.29
N PHE A 155 -11.21 -14.64 8.81
CA PHE A 155 -11.36 -13.33 8.21
C PHE A 155 -10.30 -12.36 8.74
N ILE A 156 -9.65 -11.62 7.85
CA ILE A 156 -8.74 -10.53 8.20
C ILE A 156 -9.13 -9.29 7.38
N ASN A 157 -9.49 -8.18 8.05
CA ASN A 157 -9.85 -6.97 7.33
C ASN A 157 -8.63 -6.17 6.80
N SER A 158 -8.89 -5.08 6.07
CA SER A 158 -7.86 -4.22 5.45
C SER A 158 -7.09 -3.32 6.42
N SER A 159 -7.19 -3.55 7.72
CA SER A 159 -6.42 -2.85 8.74
C SER A 159 -4.92 -3.14 8.64
N GLY A 160 -4.10 -2.10 8.84
CA GLY A 160 -2.65 -2.28 8.88
C GLY A 160 -2.19 -3.18 10.01
N THR A 161 -2.79 -3.10 11.21
CA THR A 161 -2.44 -3.95 12.36
C THR A 161 -2.89 -5.40 12.14
N ALA A 162 -4.13 -5.61 11.66
CA ALA A 162 -4.64 -6.95 11.36
C ALA A 162 -3.81 -7.63 10.26
N SER A 163 -3.38 -6.89 9.24
CA SER A 163 -2.55 -7.43 8.15
C SER A 163 -1.18 -7.90 8.61
N LEU A 164 -0.60 -7.31 9.67
CA LEU A 164 0.69 -7.74 10.21
C LEU A 164 0.63 -9.14 10.84
N VAL A 165 -0.55 -9.62 11.24
CA VAL A 165 -0.73 -10.99 11.77
C VAL A 165 -0.23 -12.03 10.76
N LEU A 166 -0.40 -11.75 9.46
CA LEU A 166 0.04 -12.64 8.39
C LEU A 166 1.54 -12.94 8.40
N GLU A 167 2.37 -12.03 8.89
CA GLU A 167 3.81 -12.22 8.98
C GLU A 167 4.21 -13.31 9.98
N TYR A 168 3.30 -13.67 10.93
CA TYR A 168 3.55 -14.59 12.04
C TYR A 168 2.81 -15.94 11.91
N ILE A 169 2.07 -16.17 10.82
CA ILE A 169 1.27 -17.37 10.59
C ILE A 169 1.62 -18.07 9.27
N SER A 170 2.78 -17.77 8.68
CA SER A 170 3.18 -18.31 7.38
C SER A 170 3.45 -19.81 7.37
N ASP A 171 3.72 -20.39 8.52
CA ASP A 171 3.97 -21.82 8.75
C ASP A 171 2.69 -22.65 8.98
N LYS A 172 1.55 -21.98 9.25
CA LYS A 172 0.28 -22.63 9.56
C LYS A 172 -0.48 -23.05 8.29
N ASN A 173 -1.23 -24.12 8.36
CA ASN A 173 -2.10 -24.59 7.27
C ASN A 173 -3.53 -24.07 7.48
N ILE A 174 -3.84 -22.88 6.95
CA ILE A 174 -5.10 -22.17 7.18
C ILE A 174 -5.66 -21.56 5.90
N THR A 175 -6.96 -21.26 5.92
CA THR A 175 -7.62 -20.48 4.87
C THR A 175 -7.87 -19.05 5.35
N ILE A 176 -7.43 -18.06 4.58
CA ILE A 176 -7.53 -16.64 4.91
C ILE A 176 -8.41 -15.94 3.88
N LEU A 177 -9.52 -15.34 4.33
CA LEU A 177 -10.29 -14.41 3.52
C LEU A 177 -9.99 -12.98 3.96
N THR A 178 -9.68 -12.12 2.98
CA THR A 178 -9.35 -10.72 3.27
C THR A 178 -9.86 -9.77 2.21
N ASN A 179 -10.28 -8.59 2.65
CA ASN A 179 -10.57 -7.45 1.79
C ASN A 179 -9.38 -6.52 1.59
N ASN A 180 -8.16 -6.95 1.92
CA ASN A 180 -6.93 -6.17 1.75
C ASN A 180 -6.22 -6.52 0.45
N ALA A 181 -6.36 -5.70 -0.61
CA ALA A 181 -5.68 -5.96 -1.89
C ALA A 181 -4.14 -5.85 -1.80
N ARG A 182 -3.58 -5.20 -0.77
CA ARG A 182 -2.12 -5.08 -0.58
C ARG A 182 -1.44 -6.40 -0.22
N ILE A 183 -2.21 -7.39 0.21
CA ILE A 183 -1.67 -8.70 0.59
C ILE A 183 -0.87 -9.35 -0.56
N ILE A 184 -1.30 -9.14 -1.81
CA ILE A 184 -0.65 -9.68 -3.01
C ILE A 184 0.82 -9.25 -3.13
N GLN A 185 1.17 -8.07 -2.60
CA GLN A 185 2.51 -7.49 -2.72
C GLN A 185 3.42 -7.83 -1.54
N ARG A 186 2.86 -8.27 -0.42
CA ARG A 186 3.57 -8.34 0.87
C ARG A 186 3.63 -9.73 1.47
N TYR A 187 2.74 -10.61 1.06
CA TYR A 187 2.59 -11.90 1.72
C TYR A 187 2.67 -13.04 0.72
N TYR A 188 3.52 -14.00 1.02
CA TYR A 188 3.60 -15.26 0.31
C TYR A 188 3.83 -16.39 1.31
N SER A 189 2.95 -17.38 1.30
CA SER A 189 3.13 -18.65 2.03
C SER A 189 2.65 -19.79 1.15
N GLN A 190 3.32 -20.92 1.19
CA GLN A 190 2.91 -22.13 0.49
C GLN A 190 1.85 -22.91 1.28
N ASN A 191 1.75 -22.67 2.59
CA ASN A 191 0.87 -23.40 3.48
C ASN A 191 -0.52 -22.77 3.62
N ASN A 192 -0.64 -21.47 3.28
CA ASN A 192 -1.89 -20.73 3.47
C ASN A 192 -2.66 -20.58 2.16
N HIS A 193 -3.94 -20.90 2.20
CA HIS A 193 -4.86 -20.60 1.11
C HIS A 193 -5.45 -19.20 1.31
N ILE A 194 -5.08 -18.25 0.43
CA ILE A 194 -5.53 -16.86 0.52
C ILE A 194 -6.62 -16.58 -0.51
N ILE A 195 -7.76 -16.09 -0.05
CA ILE A 195 -8.90 -15.68 -0.84
C ILE A 195 -9.08 -14.17 -0.70
N LEU A 196 -8.94 -13.44 -1.80
CA LEU A 196 -9.38 -12.05 -1.87
C LEU A 196 -10.87 -11.99 -2.13
N VAL A 197 -11.60 -11.22 -1.33
CA VAL A 197 -13.05 -11.13 -1.45
C VAL A 197 -13.54 -10.53 -2.77
N GLY A 198 -12.66 -9.90 -3.55
CA GLY A 198 -13.01 -9.22 -4.80
C GLY A 198 -13.72 -7.88 -4.55
N GLY A 199 -14.28 -7.30 -5.62
CA GLY A 199 -15.01 -6.04 -5.54
C GLY A 199 -14.20 -4.82 -5.99
N GLU A 200 -14.60 -3.65 -5.52
CA GLU A 200 -14.01 -2.36 -5.87
C GLU A 200 -12.85 -2.00 -4.94
N ILE A 201 -11.78 -1.43 -5.50
CA ILE A 201 -10.64 -0.97 -4.70
C ILE A 201 -10.93 0.44 -4.18
N TYR A 202 -10.98 0.62 -2.86
CA TYR A 202 -11.26 1.89 -2.22
C TYR A 202 -10.02 2.50 -1.55
N GLY A 203 -9.78 3.76 -1.90
CA GLY A 203 -8.82 4.65 -1.24
C GLY A 203 -7.36 4.19 -1.21
N LYS A 204 -6.55 4.91 -0.44
CA LYS A 204 -5.10 4.63 -0.28
C LYS A 204 -4.81 3.29 0.42
N LYS A 205 -5.74 2.79 1.22
CA LYS A 205 -5.59 1.49 1.89
C LYS A 205 -5.77 0.32 0.93
N GLN A 206 -6.35 0.53 -0.26
CA GLN A 206 -6.69 -0.50 -1.23
C GLN A 206 -7.59 -1.57 -0.62
N SER A 207 -8.60 -1.13 0.15
CA SER A 207 -9.64 -2.01 0.69
C SER A 207 -10.56 -2.45 -0.42
N LEU A 208 -10.87 -3.74 -0.50
CA LEU A 208 -11.90 -4.27 -1.39
C LEU A 208 -13.26 -4.08 -0.74
N ILE A 209 -14.20 -3.44 -1.45
CA ILE A 209 -15.53 -3.09 -0.98
C ILE A 209 -16.59 -3.39 -2.04
N GLY A 210 -17.84 -3.09 -1.71
CA GLY A 210 -18.97 -3.21 -2.63
C GLY A 210 -19.61 -4.59 -2.63
N GLN A 211 -20.64 -4.75 -3.49
CA GLN A 211 -21.53 -5.91 -3.47
C GLN A 211 -20.79 -7.24 -3.72
N PHE A 212 -19.84 -7.28 -4.65
CA PHE A 212 -19.05 -8.49 -4.91
C PHE A 212 -18.26 -8.96 -3.68
N ALA A 213 -17.68 -8.02 -2.92
CA ALA A 213 -16.96 -8.34 -1.68
C ALA A 213 -17.92 -8.93 -0.63
N LEU A 214 -19.09 -8.30 -0.45
CA LEU A 214 -20.13 -8.77 0.47
C LEU A 214 -20.64 -10.16 0.08
N ASP A 215 -20.90 -10.40 -1.21
CA ASP A 215 -21.39 -11.69 -1.70
C ASP A 215 -20.37 -12.82 -1.50
N THR A 216 -19.09 -12.53 -1.62
CA THR A 216 -18.03 -13.51 -1.32
C THR A 216 -17.99 -13.83 0.16
N ILE A 217 -18.04 -12.83 1.06
CA ILE A 217 -18.02 -13.03 2.51
C ILE A 217 -19.22 -13.86 2.97
N ARG A 218 -20.44 -13.60 2.44
CA ARG A 218 -21.67 -14.35 2.78
C ARG A 218 -21.58 -15.86 2.51
N ARG A 219 -20.70 -16.29 1.63
CA ARG A 219 -20.54 -17.71 1.23
C ARG A 219 -19.56 -18.47 2.13
N VAL A 220 -18.94 -17.79 3.07
CA VAL A 220 -17.89 -18.37 3.92
C VAL A 220 -18.27 -18.22 5.38
N THR A 221 -18.12 -19.29 6.13
CA THR A 221 -18.19 -19.27 7.59
C THR A 221 -16.77 -19.37 8.14
N ALA A 222 -16.36 -18.38 8.94
CA ALA A 222 -15.03 -18.35 9.54
C ALA A 222 -15.03 -18.93 10.95
N THR A 223 -13.92 -19.55 11.33
CA THR A 223 -13.67 -20.01 12.71
C THR A 223 -13.15 -18.86 13.58
N LYS A 224 -12.48 -17.87 12.99
CA LYS A 224 -11.99 -16.68 13.67
C LYS A 224 -12.11 -15.45 12.77
N CYS A 225 -12.34 -14.28 13.37
CA CYS A 225 -12.41 -13.01 12.67
C CYS A 225 -11.45 -12.01 13.32
N ILE A 226 -10.45 -11.50 12.57
CA ILE A 226 -9.43 -10.57 13.07
C ILE A 226 -9.66 -9.21 12.44
N LEU A 227 -10.05 -8.25 13.25
CA LEU A 227 -10.44 -6.92 12.83
C LEU A 227 -9.59 -5.82 13.47
N GLY A 228 -8.95 -5.01 12.64
CA GLY A 228 -8.47 -3.72 13.11
C GLY A 228 -9.54 -2.64 12.91
N VAL A 229 -9.65 -1.75 13.88
CA VAL A 229 -10.68 -0.72 13.96
C VAL A 229 -10.08 0.69 14.02
N SER A 230 -10.90 1.72 13.79
CA SER A 230 -10.52 3.12 14.03
C SER A 230 -10.88 3.58 15.44
N GLY A 231 -11.80 2.90 16.12
CA GLY A 231 -12.16 3.10 17.50
C GLY A 231 -12.94 1.91 18.04
N ILE A 232 -12.77 1.65 19.35
CA ILE A 232 -13.53 0.66 20.12
C ILE A 232 -13.87 1.23 21.48
N SER A 233 -15.14 1.17 21.87
CA SER A 233 -15.61 1.59 23.19
C SER A 233 -16.77 0.73 23.66
N ALA A 234 -17.00 0.68 24.98
CA ALA A 234 -18.10 -0.10 25.56
C ALA A 234 -19.48 0.39 25.09
N THR A 235 -19.66 1.67 24.84
CA THR A 235 -20.94 2.29 24.45
C THR A 235 -21.11 2.41 22.94
N GLY A 236 -20.02 2.71 22.21
CA GLY A 236 -20.06 2.92 20.76
C GLY A 236 -19.76 1.67 19.94
N GLY A 237 -19.35 0.56 20.57
CA GLY A 237 -18.94 -0.66 19.88
C GLY A 237 -17.69 -0.45 19.03
N LEU A 238 -17.64 -1.11 17.89
CA LEU A 238 -16.58 -0.98 16.89
C LEU A 238 -16.94 0.14 15.90
N THR A 239 -16.00 1.03 15.64
CA THR A 239 -16.25 2.18 14.76
C THR A 239 -15.12 2.42 13.76
N SER A 240 -15.46 3.03 12.63
CA SER A 240 -14.55 3.37 11.54
C SER A 240 -14.67 4.84 11.14
N VAL A 241 -13.61 5.39 10.56
CA VAL A 241 -13.63 6.67 9.84
C VAL A 241 -14.00 6.51 8.37
N ILE A 242 -14.18 5.25 7.89
CA ILE A 242 -14.42 4.90 6.48
C ILE A 242 -15.73 4.14 6.38
N LEU A 243 -16.79 4.81 5.92
CA LEU A 243 -18.12 4.22 5.80
C LEU A 243 -18.18 2.93 4.95
N PRO A 244 -17.58 2.83 3.76
CA PRO A 244 -17.64 1.61 2.96
C PRO A 244 -17.04 0.36 3.62
N GLU A 245 -16.08 0.53 4.55
CA GLU A 245 -15.46 -0.58 5.27
C GLU A 245 -16.37 -1.16 6.37
N THR A 246 -17.34 -0.39 6.88
CA THR A 246 -18.18 -0.83 7.99
C THR A 246 -19.05 -2.01 7.65
N GLN A 247 -19.64 -2.04 6.45
CA GLN A 247 -20.45 -3.17 5.99
C GLN A 247 -19.63 -4.46 5.85
N ILE A 248 -18.39 -4.35 5.38
CA ILE A 248 -17.47 -5.47 5.28
C ILE A 248 -17.17 -6.03 6.66
N ASN A 249 -16.78 -5.17 7.62
CA ASN A 249 -16.46 -5.58 8.98
C ASN A 249 -17.67 -6.22 9.67
N LEU A 250 -18.84 -5.59 9.59
CA LEU A 250 -20.07 -6.11 10.18
C LEU A 250 -20.40 -7.51 9.64
N LEU A 251 -20.27 -7.69 8.31
CA LEU A 251 -20.58 -8.98 7.69
C LEU A 251 -19.54 -10.04 8.05
N MET A 252 -18.25 -9.69 8.17
CA MET A 252 -17.21 -10.60 8.66
C MET A 252 -17.51 -11.09 10.10
N ILE A 253 -17.98 -10.18 10.96
CA ILE A 253 -18.42 -10.53 12.33
C ILE A 253 -19.60 -11.52 12.26
N GLN A 254 -20.65 -11.21 11.50
CA GLN A 254 -21.85 -12.02 11.36
C GLN A 254 -21.59 -13.42 10.78
N GLN A 255 -20.59 -13.56 9.92
CA GLN A 255 -20.20 -14.83 9.32
C GLN A 255 -19.10 -15.59 10.11
N CYS A 256 -18.71 -15.07 11.28
CA CYS A 256 -17.79 -15.76 12.19
C CYS A 256 -18.58 -16.54 13.23
N GLN A 257 -18.37 -17.87 13.31
CA GLN A 257 -18.96 -18.74 14.32
C GLN A 257 -18.09 -18.90 15.58
N GLY A 258 -16.82 -18.53 15.48
CA GLY A 258 -15.90 -18.61 16.61
C GLY A 258 -15.51 -17.23 17.15
N ALA A 259 -14.23 -17.05 17.49
CA ALA A 259 -13.78 -15.85 18.16
C ALA A 259 -13.65 -14.65 17.23
N VAL A 260 -14.24 -13.51 17.61
CA VAL A 260 -13.99 -12.21 17.02
C VAL A 260 -12.91 -11.49 17.83
N VAL A 261 -11.75 -11.30 17.21
CA VAL A 261 -10.55 -10.68 17.80
C VAL A 261 -10.35 -9.29 17.22
N VAL A 262 -10.47 -8.28 18.05
CA VAL A 262 -10.16 -6.90 17.67
C VAL A 262 -8.71 -6.58 18.00
N VAL A 263 -7.98 -6.03 17.04
CA VAL A 263 -6.57 -5.60 17.19
C VAL A 263 -6.49 -4.08 17.07
N ALA A 264 -6.10 -3.41 18.14
CA ALA A 264 -6.09 -1.96 18.22
C ALA A 264 -4.96 -1.47 19.12
N ASP A 265 -4.19 -0.47 18.68
CA ASP A 265 -3.27 0.24 19.56
C ASP A 265 -4.06 1.09 20.58
N GLY A 266 -3.44 1.38 21.72
CA GLY A 266 -4.11 2.06 22.86
C GLY A 266 -4.76 3.38 22.49
N SER A 267 -4.29 4.07 21.44
CA SER A 267 -4.90 5.33 20.99
C SER A 267 -6.31 5.19 20.41
N LYS A 268 -6.79 3.97 20.20
CA LYS A 268 -8.12 3.65 19.64
C LYS A 268 -9.08 3.10 20.68
N VAL A 269 -8.56 2.77 21.85
CA VAL A 269 -9.35 2.25 22.98
C VAL A 269 -10.08 3.39 23.67
N GLY A 270 -11.37 3.24 23.91
CA GLY A 270 -12.24 4.29 24.44
C GLY A 270 -12.70 5.33 23.41
N VAL A 271 -12.29 5.19 22.15
CA VAL A 271 -12.61 6.14 21.07
C VAL A 271 -13.82 5.64 20.27
N THR A 272 -14.73 6.58 19.98
CA THR A 272 -15.86 6.36 19.07
C THR A 272 -15.70 7.25 17.82
N GLN A 273 -15.70 6.64 16.66
CA GLN A 273 -15.61 7.31 15.35
C GLN A 273 -16.99 7.46 14.71
N ASN A 274 -17.05 8.12 13.54
CA ASN A 274 -18.31 8.55 12.92
C ASN A 274 -19.19 7.41 12.40
N PHE A 275 -18.60 6.24 12.06
CA PHE A 275 -19.36 5.17 11.39
C PHE A 275 -19.29 3.88 12.20
N TYR A 276 -20.46 3.39 12.60
CA TYR A 276 -20.65 2.12 13.30
C TYR A 276 -20.23 0.94 12.42
N SER A 277 -19.50 -0.02 13.00
CA SER A 277 -18.89 -1.14 12.30
C SER A 277 -19.13 -2.51 12.97
N GLY A 278 -19.68 -2.56 14.18
CA GLY A 278 -20.00 -3.80 14.91
C GLY A 278 -20.31 -3.54 16.38
N ASN A 279 -20.99 -4.50 17.00
CA ASN A 279 -21.38 -4.42 18.40
C ASN A 279 -20.24 -4.83 19.32
N ILE A 280 -20.13 -4.24 20.49
CA ILE A 280 -19.13 -4.63 21.49
C ILE A 280 -19.38 -6.06 22.00
N GLN A 281 -20.64 -6.49 22.08
CA GLN A 281 -21.04 -7.83 22.53
C GLN A 281 -20.64 -8.93 21.56
N ASP A 282 -20.36 -8.59 20.29
CA ASP A 282 -19.91 -9.58 19.30
C ASP A 282 -18.37 -9.83 19.39
N VAL A 283 -17.66 -9.05 20.22
CA VAL A 283 -16.21 -9.12 20.36
C VAL A 283 -15.83 -10.10 21.48
N SER A 284 -15.05 -11.12 21.15
CA SER A 284 -14.50 -12.06 22.14
C SER A 284 -13.24 -11.50 22.82
N TYR A 285 -12.32 -10.95 22.02
CA TYR A 285 -11.01 -10.49 22.50
C TYR A 285 -10.65 -9.11 21.95
N LEU A 286 -10.05 -8.29 22.80
CA LEU A 286 -9.33 -7.08 22.40
C LEU A 286 -7.83 -7.29 22.68
N VAL A 287 -7.02 -7.36 21.64
CA VAL A 287 -5.56 -7.36 21.74
C VAL A 287 -5.06 -5.93 21.56
N THR A 288 -4.43 -5.37 22.60
CA THR A 288 -3.98 -3.97 22.63
C THR A 288 -2.64 -3.83 23.35
N ASP A 289 -2.05 -2.65 23.36
CA ASP A 289 -0.82 -2.35 24.09
C ASP A 289 -1.10 -1.66 25.43
N TYR A 290 -0.08 -1.57 26.28
CA TYR A 290 -0.18 -1.00 27.62
C TYR A 290 -0.46 0.51 27.66
N SER A 291 -0.43 1.24 26.53
CA SER A 291 -0.77 2.65 26.48
C SER A 291 -2.27 2.93 26.49
N ALA A 292 -3.11 1.87 26.38
CA ALA A 292 -4.55 2.01 26.41
C ALA A 292 -5.07 2.53 27.75
N ASP A 293 -6.09 3.41 27.69
CA ASP A 293 -6.71 3.98 28.89
C ASP A 293 -7.35 2.91 29.78
N LYS A 294 -6.94 2.87 31.04
CA LYS A 294 -7.37 1.83 31.99
C LYS A 294 -8.88 1.84 32.27
N ALA A 295 -9.49 3.03 32.32
CA ALA A 295 -10.94 3.16 32.58
C ALA A 295 -11.73 2.62 31.38
N SER A 296 -11.30 2.94 30.16
CA SER A 296 -11.88 2.42 28.92
C SER A 296 -11.74 0.89 28.81
N LEU A 297 -10.56 0.34 29.14
CA LEU A 297 -10.34 -1.11 29.18
C LEU A 297 -11.26 -1.80 30.19
N GLN A 298 -11.42 -1.21 31.38
CA GLN A 298 -12.33 -1.74 32.40
C GLN A 298 -13.79 -1.76 31.92
N SER A 299 -14.24 -0.68 31.25
CA SER A 299 -15.60 -0.61 30.70
C SER A 299 -15.83 -1.63 29.59
N ILE A 300 -14.84 -1.83 28.69
CA ILE A 300 -14.88 -2.84 27.62
C ILE A 300 -14.91 -4.25 28.22
N LYS A 301 -14.11 -4.51 29.27
CA LYS A 301 -14.11 -5.79 29.99
C LYS A 301 -15.47 -6.07 30.65
N GLN A 302 -16.10 -5.06 31.23
CA GLN A 302 -17.45 -5.17 31.82
C GLN A 302 -18.52 -5.47 30.75
N ALA A 303 -18.31 -5.07 29.50
CA ALA A 303 -19.17 -5.41 28.37
C ALA A 303 -18.97 -6.85 27.86
N GLY A 304 -18.09 -7.66 28.48
CA GLY A 304 -17.88 -9.06 28.18
C GLY A 304 -16.67 -9.39 27.32
N VAL A 305 -15.85 -8.38 26.95
CA VAL A 305 -14.66 -8.57 26.10
C VAL A 305 -13.45 -8.95 26.96
N GLU A 306 -12.74 -10.01 26.58
CA GLU A 306 -11.47 -10.37 27.19
C GLU A 306 -10.33 -9.48 26.66
N ILE A 307 -9.53 -8.92 27.59
CA ILE A 307 -8.46 -7.99 27.24
C ILE A 307 -7.10 -8.70 27.28
N ILE A 308 -6.35 -8.62 26.18
CA ILE A 308 -4.99 -9.13 26.06
C ILE A 308 -4.07 -7.94 25.80
N SER A 309 -3.23 -7.58 26.79
CA SER A 309 -2.27 -6.46 26.67
C SER A 309 -0.86 -6.95 26.34
N THR A 310 -0.15 -6.24 25.44
CA THR A 310 1.20 -6.60 24.98
C THR A 310 2.21 -5.49 25.13
#